data_17c178025cc733e65576196bbbc10b41
#
_entry.id   17c178025cc733e65576196bbbc10b41
#
_cell.length_a   1.000
_cell.length_b   1.000
_cell.length_c   1.000
_cell.angle_alpha   90.00
_cell.angle_beta   90.00
_cell.angle_gamma   90.00
#
_symmetry.space_group_name_H-M   'P 1'
#
loop_
_entity.id
_entity.type
_entity.pdbx_description
1 polymer ?
#
loop_
_entity_poly.entity_id
_entity_poly.type
_entity_poly.pdbx_seq_one_letter_code
_entity_poly.pdbx_strand_id
1 'polypeptide(L)'
;MISVEKIDDKTFNVTVNKSGTTQHKVTVPDDYHQKLTKGQISKKELIKRSFEFLLEREPNTSILRSFDLPVISQYFPEYERTIGV
;
A
#
# COMPACT_ATOMS: atom_id res chain seq x y z
N MET A 1 -13.56 0.96 3.61
CA MET A 1 -13.41 0.07 2.44
C MET A 1 -12.25 0.53 1.57
N ILE A 2 -11.47 -0.41 1.09
CA ILE A 2 -10.28 -0.12 0.28
C ILE A 2 -10.48 -0.71 -1.10
N SER A 3 -10.37 0.14 -2.14
CA SER A 3 -10.45 -0.29 -3.53
C SER A 3 -9.09 -0.02 -4.19
N VAL A 4 -8.58 -1.00 -4.93
CA VAL A 4 -7.30 -0.88 -5.61
C VAL A 4 -7.52 -1.07 -7.11
N GLU A 5 -7.12 -0.07 -7.89
CA GLU A 5 -7.26 -0.09 -9.33
C GLU A 5 -5.90 0.02 -10.00
N LYS A 6 -5.61 -0.90 -10.91
CA LYS A 6 -4.34 -0.91 -11.63
C LYS A 6 -4.34 0.18 -12.71
N ILE A 7 -3.32 1.04 -12.70
CA ILE A 7 -3.11 2.04 -13.74
C ILE A 7 -2.12 1.50 -14.77
N ASP A 8 -1.01 0.95 -14.31
CA ASP A 8 -0.04 0.26 -15.15
C ASP A 8 0.64 -0.83 -14.30
N ASP A 9 1.68 -1.47 -14.83
CA ASP A 9 2.30 -2.62 -14.17
C ASP A 9 2.85 -2.30 -12.78
N LYS A 10 3.13 -1.04 -12.49
CA LYS A 10 3.76 -0.64 -11.23
C LYS A 10 2.94 0.36 -10.44
N THR A 11 1.94 0.98 -11.06
CA THR A 11 1.21 2.10 -10.45
C THR A 11 -0.25 1.73 -10.24
N PHE A 12 -0.77 2.05 -9.07
CA PHE A 12 -2.13 1.73 -8.69
C PHE A 12 -2.80 2.94 -8.05
N ASN A 13 -4.09 3.07 -8.28
CA ASN A 13 -4.90 4.08 -7.62
C ASN A 13 -5.68 3.40 -6.51
N VAL A 14 -5.52 3.89 -5.30
CA VAL A 14 -6.16 3.32 -4.11
C VAL A 14 -7.20 4.30 -3.60
N THR A 15 -8.43 3.84 -3.47
CA THR A 15 -9.51 4.63 -2.92
C THR A 15 -9.86 4.09 -1.55
N VAL A 16 -9.83 4.94 -0.55
CA VAL A 16 -10.19 4.57 0.82
C VAL A 16 -11.44 5.35 1.20
N ASN A 17 -12.47 4.61 1.58
CA ASN A 17 -13.73 5.20 2.02
C ASN A 17 -13.94 4.82 3.47
N LYS A 18 -13.47 5.68 4.37
CA LYS A 18 -13.57 5.44 5.81
C LYS A 18 -14.05 6.70 6.51
N SER A 19 -13.17 7.68 6.74
CA SER A 19 -13.56 8.98 7.31
C SER A 19 -13.62 9.99 6.19
N GLY A 20 -14.55 9.79 5.25
CA GLY A 20 -14.54 10.48 3.98
C GLY A 20 -13.77 9.66 2.97
N THR A 21 -13.77 10.06 1.72
CA THR A 21 -13.12 9.33 0.64
C THR A 21 -11.82 10.00 0.26
N THR A 22 -10.73 9.23 0.24
CA THR A 22 -9.43 9.71 -0.21
C THR A 22 -8.91 8.80 -1.32
N GLN A 23 -8.07 9.37 -2.19
CA GLN A 23 -7.44 8.63 -3.27
C GLN A 23 -5.93 8.78 -3.17
N HIS A 24 -5.23 7.69 -3.47
CA HIS A 24 -3.78 7.63 -3.32
C HIS A 24 -3.19 6.94 -4.53
N LYS A 25 -2.14 7.53 -5.08
CA LYS A 25 -1.41 6.93 -6.20
C LYS A 25 -0.18 6.25 -5.64
N VAL A 26 -0.10 4.93 -5.79
CA VAL A 26 0.95 4.13 -5.17
C VAL A 26 1.74 3.41 -6.25
N THR A 27 3.05 3.52 -6.19
CA THR A 27 3.96 2.80 -7.08
C THR A 27 4.57 1.63 -6.33
N VAL A 28 4.51 0.44 -6.94
CA VAL A 28 5.07 -0.79 -6.37
C VAL A 28 6.18 -1.28 -7.28
N PRO A 29 7.45 -1.05 -6.93
CA PRO A 29 8.56 -1.60 -7.72
C PRO A 29 8.52 -3.13 -7.72
N ASP A 30 8.86 -3.74 -8.86
CA ASP A 30 8.81 -5.19 -9.01
C ASP A 30 9.72 -5.91 -8.01
N ASP A 31 10.92 -5.40 -7.81
CA ASP A 31 11.86 -6.02 -6.88
C ASP A 31 11.38 -5.91 -5.44
N TYR A 32 10.73 -4.82 -5.09
CA TYR A 32 10.17 -4.66 -3.74
C TYR A 32 9.01 -5.63 -3.52
N HIS A 33 8.14 -5.77 -4.51
CA HIS A 33 7.07 -6.76 -4.46
C HIS A 33 7.62 -8.15 -4.25
N GLN A 34 8.65 -8.52 -5.00
CA GLN A 34 9.28 -9.83 -4.89
C GLN A 34 9.93 -10.02 -3.53
N LYS A 35 10.59 -8.98 -3.03
CA LYS A 35 11.26 -9.03 -1.72
C LYS A 35 10.26 -9.30 -0.60
N LEU A 36 9.13 -8.60 -0.60
CA LEU A 36 8.16 -8.70 0.49
C LEU A 36 7.29 -9.93 0.39
N THR A 37 6.93 -10.36 -0.81
CA THR A 37 5.91 -11.39 -0.98
C THR A 37 6.44 -12.68 -1.59
N LYS A 38 7.65 -12.66 -2.13
CA LYS A 38 8.25 -13.80 -2.86
C LYS A 38 7.33 -14.25 -3.99
N GLY A 39 6.53 -13.31 -4.52
CA GLY A 39 5.60 -13.59 -5.60
C GLY A 39 4.36 -14.35 -5.18
N GLN A 40 4.12 -14.54 -3.89
CA GLN A 40 3.00 -15.36 -3.42
C GLN A 40 1.67 -14.62 -3.45
N ILE A 41 1.68 -13.29 -3.41
CA ILE A 41 0.47 -12.49 -3.55
C ILE A 41 0.69 -11.42 -4.60
N SER A 42 -0.40 -10.94 -5.20
CA SER A 42 -0.33 -9.92 -6.24
C SER A 42 0.04 -8.56 -5.65
N LYS A 43 0.42 -7.63 -6.53
CA LYS A 43 0.67 -6.26 -6.10
C LYS A 43 -0.60 -5.62 -5.53
N LYS A 44 -1.77 -5.92 -6.10
CA LYS A 44 -3.03 -5.42 -5.57
C LYS A 44 -3.27 -5.90 -4.14
N GLU A 45 -3.04 -7.17 -3.91
CA GLU A 45 -3.23 -7.73 -2.57
C GLU A 45 -2.23 -7.12 -1.59
N LEU A 46 -0.99 -6.95 -2.02
CA LEU A 46 0.03 -6.31 -1.19
C LEU A 46 -0.37 -4.88 -0.81
N ILE A 47 -0.88 -4.12 -1.77
CA ILE A 47 -1.34 -2.75 -1.51
C ILE A 47 -2.50 -2.75 -0.53
N LYS A 48 -3.46 -3.65 -0.72
CA LYS A 48 -4.61 -3.74 0.17
C LYS A 48 -4.17 -4.00 1.61
N ARG A 49 -3.28 -4.98 1.80
CA ARG A 49 -2.75 -5.28 3.13
C ARG A 49 -1.96 -4.12 3.71
N SER A 50 -1.23 -3.40 2.87
CA SER A 50 -0.45 -2.25 3.30
C SER A 50 -1.35 -1.13 3.79
N PHE A 51 -2.46 -0.88 3.10
CA PHE A 51 -3.40 0.13 3.54
C PHE A 51 -4.16 -0.29 4.79
N GLU A 52 -4.47 -1.57 4.94
CA GLU A 52 -5.04 -2.07 6.21
C GLU A 52 -4.08 -1.82 7.36
N PHE A 53 -2.79 -2.05 7.13
CA PHE A 53 -1.75 -1.77 8.12
C PHE A 53 -1.72 -0.27 8.47
N LEU A 54 -1.74 0.59 7.46
CA LEU A 54 -1.70 2.03 7.68
C LEU A 54 -2.93 2.53 8.43
N LEU A 55 -4.10 2.02 8.08
CA LEU A 55 -5.35 2.47 8.68
C LEU A 55 -5.51 2.06 10.13
N GLU A 56 -4.75 1.08 10.59
CA GLU A 56 -4.70 0.74 12.01
C GLU A 56 -3.93 1.77 12.81
N ARG A 57 -3.09 2.57 12.15
CA ARG A 57 -2.16 3.50 12.79
C ARG A 57 -2.49 4.95 12.58
N GLU A 58 -3.16 5.27 11.47
CA GLU A 58 -3.50 6.65 11.15
C GLU A 58 -4.75 6.72 10.30
N PRO A 59 -5.48 7.85 10.31
CA PRO A 59 -6.64 8.00 9.44
C PRO A 59 -6.21 8.13 7.98
N ASN A 60 -7.13 7.78 7.05
CA ASN A 60 -6.81 7.85 5.63
C ASN A 60 -6.45 9.26 5.18
N THR A 61 -6.92 10.29 5.86
CA THR A 61 -6.58 11.67 5.52
C THR A 61 -5.14 12.02 5.83
N SER A 62 -4.46 11.21 6.65
CA SER A 62 -3.03 11.40 6.97
C SER A 62 -2.11 10.64 6.04
N ILE A 63 -2.64 9.72 5.24
CA ILE A 63 -1.82 8.94 4.31
C ILE A 63 -1.45 9.80 3.11
N LEU A 64 -0.21 9.71 2.68
CA LEU A 64 0.27 10.47 1.51
C LEU A 64 -0.59 10.19 0.29
N ARG A 65 -0.83 11.22 -0.52
CA ARG A 65 -1.66 11.10 -1.72
C ARG A 65 -0.94 10.42 -2.86
N SER A 66 0.39 10.43 -2.85
CA SER A 66 1.20 9.79 -3.88
C SER A 66 2.52 9.37 -3.24
N PHE A 67 2.86 8.10 -3.37
CA PHE A 67 4.11 7.61 -2.79
C PHE A 67 4.48 6.25 -3.37
N ASP A 68 5.76 5.90 -3.22
CA ASP A 68 6.25 4.57 -3.53
C ASP A 68 6.06 3.69 -2.29
N LEU A 69 5.66 2.45 -2.48
CA LEU A 69 5.35 1.56 -1.36
C LEU A 69 6.48 1.45 -0.33
N PRO A 70 7.76 1.40 -0.72
CA PRO A 70 8.85 1.34 0.27
C PRO A 70 8.88 2.50 1.27
N VAL A 71 8.26 3.62 0.93
CA VAL A 71 8.22 4.78 1.84
C VAL A 71 7.54 4.43 3.16
N ILE A 72 6.62 3.47 3.16
CA ILE A 72 5.93 3.07 4.39
C ILE A 72 6.92 2.59 5.44
N SER A 73 7.95 1.85 5.04
CA SER A 73 8.93 1.34 6.00
C SER A 73 9.79 2.44 6.62
N GLN A 74 9.86 3.61 5.99
CA GLN A 74 10.57 4.75 6.56
C GLN A 74 9.81 5.38 7.72
N TYR A 75 8.48 5.36 7.64
CA TYR A 75 7.64 5.89 8.72
C TYR A 75 7.31 4.84 9.77
N PHE A 76 7.22 3.58 9.36
CA PHE A 76 6.84 2.47 10.24
C PHE A 76 7.86 1.34 10.03
N PRO A 77 8.95 1.32 10.82
CA PRO A 77 10.00 0.30 10.63
C PRO A 77 9.50 -1.14 10.74
N GLU A 78 8.39 -1.37 11.43
CA GLU A 78 7.84 -2.72 11.57
C GLU A 78 7.05 -3.19 10.34
N TYR A 79 6.82 -2.32 9.36
CA TYR A 79 5.97 -2.61 8.22
C TYR A 79 6.40 -3.88 7.47
N GLU A 80 7.67 -3.95 7.09
CA GLU A 80 8.13 -5.04 6.25
C GLU A 80 8.02 -6.40 6.93
N ARG A 81 8.28 -6.47 8.23
CA ARG A 81 8.15 -7.75 8.93
C ARG A 81 6.69 -8.09 9.24
N THR A 82 5.81 -7.10 9.29
CA THR A 82 4.39 -7.33 9.52
C THR A 82 3.69 -7.80 8.25
N ILE A 83 4.03 -7.20 7.11
CA ILE A 83 3.38 -7.44 5.82
C ILE A 83 4.03 -8.61 5.07
N GLY A 84 5.31 -8.83 5.23
CA GLY A 84 6.06 -9.85 4.49
C GLY A 84 5.49 -11.26 4.69
N VAL A 85 5.56 -12.06 3.66
CA VAL A 85 5.14 -13.47 3.69
C VAL A 85 6.34 -14.40 3.58
#